data_52b87106332d92462579f95747b5a961
#
_entry.id   52b87106332d92462579f95747b5a961
#
_cell.length_a   1.000
_cell.length_b   1.000
_cell.length_c   1.000
_cell.angle_alpha   90.00
_cell.angle_beta   90.00
_cell.angle_gamma   90.00
#
_symmetry.space_group_name_H-M   'P 1'
#
loop_
_entity.id
_entity.type
_entity.pdbx_description
1 polymer ?
#
loop_
_entity_poly.entity_id
_entity_poly.type
_entity_poly.pdbx_seq_one_letter_code
_entity_poly.pdbx_strand_id
1 'polypeptide(L)'
;MQIIDNINKTVKDDLKAGIHKGSKVSVAAACFSIYAYQELKKQLEGIDELRFIFTSPTFVTEKASKAQREFYIPRISRESSLYGTEFEVKLRNELTQKAIAKECADWIKRKAVFKSNVTQEQMMGFMTVDESTYAPISGFTTVDLGCERGNNAYYTVMKTESFENANHYIKLFE
;
A
#
# COMPACT_ATOMS: atom_id res chain seq x y z
N MET A 1 20.07 -8.96 3.31
CA MET A 1 19.51 -7.63 3.64
C MET A 1 19.94 -6.64 2.57
N GLN A 2 19.03 -5.88 2.01
CA GLN A 2 19.29 -4.90 0.95
C GLN A 2 18.61 -3.58 1.32
N ILE A 3 19.27 -2.46 1.05
CA ILE A 3 18.69 -1.12 1.23
C ILE A 3 18.13 -0.65 -0.11
N ILE A 4 16.90 -0.16 -0.10
CA ILE A 4 16.21 0.46 -1.23
C ILE A 4 16.04 1.94 -0.89
N ASP A 5 16.61 2.82 -1.70
CA ASP A 5 16.65 4.26 -1.45
C ASP A 5 15.55 5.05 -2.17
N ASN A 6 14.74 4.37 -2.97
CA ASN A 6 13.73 4.97 -3.84
C ASN A 6 14.26 6.05 -4.81
N ILE A 7 15.57 6.03 -5.08
CA ILE A 7 16.24 6.91 -6.04
C ILE A 7 16.92 6.05 -7.12
N ASN A 8 17.91 5.26 -6.72
CA ASN A 8 18.65 4.38 -7.63
C ASN A 8 17.92 3.05 -7.84
N LYS A 9 17.31 2.54 -6.78
CA LYS A 9 16.43 1.38 -6.79
C LYS A 9 15.13 1.74 -6.07
N THR A 10 14.00 1.52 -6.73
CA THR A 10 12.70 1.81 -6.14
C THR A 10 12.04 0.54 -5.57
N VAL A 11 11.20 0.73 -4.57
CA VAL A 11 10.35 -0.36 -4.05
C VAL A 11 9.46 -0.91 -5.16
N LYS A 12 8.93 -0.04 -6.02
CA LYS A 12 8.12 -0.43 -7.18
C LYS A 12 8.84 -1.43 -8.08
N ASP A 13 10.08 -1.13 -8.45
CA ASP A 13 10.84 -1.98 -9.39
C ASP A 13 11.17 -3.33 -8.74
N ASP A 14 11.51 -3.31 -7.46
CA ASP A 14 11.77 -4.54 -6.72
C ASP A 14 10.51 -5.40 -6.57
N LEU A 15 9.36 -4.79 -6.28
CA LEU A 15 8.07 -5.48 -6.22
C LEU A 15 7.64 -6.04 -7.58
N LYS A 16 7.87 -5.29 -8.67
CA LYS A 16 7.58 -5.79 -10.03
C LYS A 16 8.40 -7.02 -10.38
N ALA A 17 9.61 -7.11 -9.86
CA ALA A 17 10.47 -8.28 -10.05
C ALA A 17 10.13 -9.43 -9.08
N GLY A 18 9.68 -9.12 -7.86
CA GLY A 18 9.46 -10.08 -6.78
C GLY A 18 8.05 -10.67 -6.73
N ILE A 19 7.03 -9.95 -7.19
CA ILE A 19 5.65 -10.44 -7.18
C ILE A 19 5.43 -11.33 -8.41
N HIS A 20 5.07 -12.58 -8.15
CA HIS A 20 4.77 -13.58 -9.17
C HIS A 20 3.32 -14.05 -9.08
N LYS A 21 2.91 -14.85 -10.07
CA LYS A 21 1.59 -15.50 -10.03
C LYS A 21 1.51 -16.43 -8.82
N GLY A 22 0.48 -16.22 -8.00
CA GLY A 22 0.26 -16.99 -6.79
C GLY A 22 0.96 -16.43 -5.54
N SER A 23 1.71 -15.32 -5.63
CA SER A 23 2.32 -14.68 -4.47
C SER A 23 1.27 -14.25 -3.44
N LYS A 24 1.64 -14.32 -2.17
CA LYS A 24 0.87 -13.79 -1.04
C LYS A 24 1.50 -12.50 -0.58
N VAL A 25 0.71 -11.45 -0.53
CA VAL A 25 1.15 -10.12 -0.12
C VAL A 25 0.46 -9.72 1.17
N SER A 26 1.22 -9.23 2.14
CA SER A 26 0.67 -8.68 3.38
C SER A 26 1.26 -7.30 3.62
N VAL A 27 0.41 -6.32 3.91
CA VAL A 27 0.81 -4.92 4.11
C VAL A 27 0.21 -4.39 5.39
N ALA A 28 1.05 -3.83 6.25
CA ALA A 28 0.63 -2.99 7.36
C ALA A 28 1.06 -1.57 7.05
N ALA A 29 0.11 -0.65 6.89
CA ALA A 29 0.41 0.71 6.49
C ALA A 29 -0.70 1.70 6.91
N ALA A 30 -0.36 2.98 6.95
CA ALA A 30 -1.32 4.01 7.36
C ALA A 30 -2.40 4.29 6.30
N CYS A 31 -2.10 4.06 5.02
CA CYS A 31 -3.03 4.34 3.94
C CYS A 31 -2.79 3.43 2.73
N PHE A 32 -3.82 3.29 1.91
CA PHE A 32 -3.80 2.58 0.63
C PHE A 32 -4.20 3.55 -0.50
N SER A 33 -3.39 3.63 -1.54
CA SER A 33 -3.64 4.46 -2.70
C SER A 33 -4.06 3.65 -3.92
N ILE A 34 -5.14 4.07 -4.58
CA ILE A 34 -5.56 3.49 -5.86
C ILE A 34 -4.52 3.70 -6.96
N TYR A 35 -3.68 4.73 -6.84
CA TYR A 35 -2.61 5.01 -7.79
C TYR A 35 -1.42 4.05 -7.59
N ALA A 36 -1.11 3.70 -6.33
CA ALA A 36 -0.14 2.66 -6.04
C ALA A 36 -0.59 1.30 -6.59
N TYR A 37 -1.89 0.97 -6.45
CA TYR A 37 -2.47 -0.19 -7.10
C TYR A 37 -2.26 -0.14 -8.61
N GLN A 38 -2.55 0.99 -9.25
CA GLN A 38 -2.41 1.13 -10.71
C GLN A 38 -0.97 0.90 -11.19
N GLU A 39 0.02 1.35 -10.44
CA GLU A 39 1.45 1.14 -10.75
C GLU A 39 1.87 -0.33 -10.70
N LEU A 40 1.22 -1.14 -9.86
CA LEU A 40 1.50 -2.56 -9.66
C LEU A 40 0.38 -3.48 -10.19
N LYS A 41 -0.58 -2.94 -10.92
CA LYS A 41 -1.79 -3.66 -11.35
C LYS A 41 -1.49 -5.01 -11.98
N LYS A 42 -0.53 -5.07 -12.92
CA LYS A 42 -0.17 -6.32 -13.61
C LYS A 42 0.28 -7.41 -12.64
N GLN A 43 1.07 -7.04 -11.64
CA GLN A 43 1.56 -7.97 -10.64
C GLN A 43 0.44 -8.36 -9.67
N LEU A 44 -0.32 -7.37 -9.19
CA LEU A 44 -1.40 -7.58 -8.23
C LEU A 44 -2.57 -8.41 -8.78
N GLU A 45 -2.83 -8.37 -10.06
CA GLU A 45 -3.84 -9.26 -10.69
C GLU A 45 -3.44 -10.75 -10.59
N GLY A 46 -2.14 -11.04 -10.56
CA GLY A 46 -1.60 -12.39 -10.49
C GLY A 46 -1.47 -12.99 -9.09
N ILE A 47 -1.57 -12.20 -8.02
CA ILE A 47 -1.39 -12.70 -6.65
C ILE A 47 -2.56 -13.59 -6.22
N ASP A 48 -2.33 -14.42 -5.21
CA ASP A 48 -3.38 -15.21 -4.58
C ASP A 48 -4.25 -14.32 -3.68
N GLU A 49 -3.61 -13.56 -2.80
CA GLU A 49 -4.27 -12.75 -1.79
C GLU A 49 -3.43 -11.53 -1.41
N LEU A 50 -4.10 -10.40 -1.16
CA LEU A 50 -3.58 -9.27 -0.41
C LEU A 50 -4.25 -9.21 0.97
N ARG A 51 -3.46 -9.22 2.04
CA ARG A 51 -3.92 -8.89 3.39
C ARG A 51 -3.39 -7.52 3.76
N PHE A 52 -4.29 -6.63 4.18
CA PHE A 52 -3.94 -5.24 4.50
C PHE A 52 -4.46 -4.86 5.89
N ILE A 53 -3.58 -4.35 6.74
CA ILE A 53 -3.95 -3.77 8.02
C ILE A 53 -3.63 -2.29 8.03
N PHE A 54 -4.64 -1.47 8.28
CA PHE A 54 -4.41 -0.04 8.57
C PHE A 54 -3.80 0.09 9.97
N THR A 55 -2.58 0.65 10.04
CA THR A 55 -1.78 0.74 11.27
C THR A 55 -2.35 1.70 12.31
N SER A 56 -3.14 2.68 11.87
CA SER A 56 -3.89 3.58 12.74
C SER A 56 -5.37 3.24 12.71
N PRO A 57 -6.12 3.42 13.80
CA PRO A 57 -7.57 3.24 13.81
C PRO A 57 -8.24 4.33 12.97
N THR A 58 -8.18 4.16 11.66
CA THR A 58 -8.78 5.08 10.68
C THR A 58 -10.31 4.95 10.62
N PHE A 59 -10.83 3.87 11.17
CA PHE A 59 -12.25 3.58 11.24
C PHE A 59 -12.70 3.57 12.71
N VAL A 60 -12.77 4.75 13.31
CA VAL A 60 -13.54 4.90 14.55
C VAL A 60 -14.98 4.58 14.19
N THR A 61 -15.54 3.60 14.85
CA THR A 61 -16.91 3.10 14.71
C THR A 61 -17.96 4.09 15.19
N GLU A 62 -17.84 5.36 14.85
CA GLU A 62 -18.95 6.28 14.96
C GLU A 62 -19.77 6.19 13.68
N LYS A 63 -20.93 5.52 13.81
CA LYS A 63 -22.10 5.55 12.91
C LYS A 63 -21.88 6.22 11.56
N ALA A 64 -20.90 5.72 10.82
CA ALA A 64 -20.68 6.18 9.47
C ALA A 64 -21.84 5.68 8.60
N SER A 65 -22.52 6.60 7.93
CA SER A 65 -23.55 6.26 6.96
C SER A 65 -23.01 5.31 5.89
N LYS A 66 -23.90 4.53 5.27
CA LYS A 66 -23.53 3.55 4.21
C LYS A 66 -22.61 4.09 3.12
N ALA A 67 -22.66 5.41 2.87
CA ALA A 67 -21.82 6.12 1.90
C ALA A 67 -20.35 6.29 2.33
N GLN A 68 -20.03 6.11 3.60
CA GLN A 68 -18.66 6.27 4.12
C GLN A 68 -17.86 4.95 4.17
N ARG A 69 -18.42 3.86 3.68
CA ARG A 69 -17.69 2.58 3.54
C ARG A 69 -16.76 2.55 2.33
N GLU A 70 -16.80 3.56 1.47
CA GLU A 70 -15.89 3.71 0.36
C GLU A 70 -14.65 4.43 0.86
N PHE A 71 -13.55 3.70 1.01
CA PHE A 71 -12.18 4.18 1.21
C PHE A 71 -12.05 5.62 1.74
N TYR A 72 -12.20 5.82 3.04
CA TYR A 72 -11.94 7.11 3.65
C TYR A 72 -10.42 7.31 3.77
N ILE A 73 -9.84 7.95 2.78
CA ILE A 73 -8.55 8.63 2.94
C ILE A 73 -8.87 9.90 3.75
N PRO A 74 -8.21 10.14 4.90
CA PRO A 74 -8.45 11.34 5.67
C PRO A 74 -8.43 12.58 4.78
N ARG A 75 -9.38 13.48 4.92
CA ARG A 75 -9.58 14.63 4.02
C ARG A 75 -8.31 15.47 3.83
N ILE A 76 -7.54 15.65 4.90
CA ILE A 76 -6.27 16.38 4.88
C ILE A 76 -5.21 15.66 4.04
N SER A 77 -5.09 14.35 4.16
CA SER A 77 -4.17 13.55 3.32
C SER A 77 -4.66 13.49 1.87
N ARG A 78 -5.97 13.50 1.65
CA ARG A 78 -6.57 13.53 0.32
C ARG A 78 -6.37 14.86 -0.38
N GLU A 79 -6.49 15.98 0.32
CA GLU A 79 -6.28 17.31 -0.25
C GLU A 79 -4.78 17.56 -0.53
N SER A 80 -3.88 17.16 0.35
CA SER A 80 -2.45 17.28 0.11
C SER A 80 -1.94 16.32 -0.97
N SER A 81 -2.52 15.12 -1.09
CA SER A 81 -2.19 14.19 -2.17
C SER A 81 -2.90 14.53 -3.48
N LEU A 82 -4.04 15.22 -3.46
CA LEU A 82 -4.79 15.59 -4.67
C LEU A 82 -4.23 16.82 -5.39
N TYR A 83 -3.45 17.67 -4.74
CA TYR A 83 -2.97 18.92 -5.33
C TYR A 83 -1.45 18.98 -5.53
N GLY A 84 -0.72 17.89 -5.22
CA GLY A 84 0.69 18.02 -4.90
C GLY A 84 1.68 17.82 -6.02
N THR A 85 1.53 16.89 -6.95
CA THR A 85 2.62 16.51 -7.83
C THR A 85 2.22 16.43 -9.30
N GLU A 86 3.19 16.72 -10.20
CA GLU A 86 2.98 16.58 -11.64
C GLU A 86 2.60 15.15 -12.03
N PHE A 87 3.06 14.16 -11.28
CA PHE A 87 2.75 12.76 -11.53
C PHE A 87 1.27 12.48 -11.24
N GLU A 88 0.75 12.96 -10.12
CA GLU A 88 -0.66 12.83 -9.77
C GLU A 88 -1.56 13.65 -10.66
N VAL A 89 -1.13 14.82 -11.12
CA VAL A 89 -1.85 15.64 -12.09
C VAL A 89 -2.01 14.90 -13.43
N LYS A 90 -1.03 14.15 -13.88
CA LYS A 90 -1.13 13.31 -15.08
C LYS A 90 -2.13 12.18 -14.94
N LEU A 91 -2.31 11.64 -13.73
CA LEU A 91 -3.30 10.60 -13.43
C LEU A 91 -4.72 11.15 -13.22
N ARG A 92 -4.88 12.45 -13.18
CA ARG A 92 -6.12 13.17 -12.82
C ARG A 92 -7.12 13.41 -13.92
N ASN A 93 -6.96 12.87 -15.08
CA ASN A 93 -8.10 12.85 -15.98
C ASN A 93 -9.28 12.18 -15.25
N GLU A 94 -10.40 12.89 -15.04
CA GLU A 94 -11.54 12.39 -14.25
C GLU A 94 -12.04 11.02 -14.73
N LEU A 95 -12.01 10.78 -16.02
CA LEU A 95 -12.41 9.49 -16.60
C LEU A 95 -11.41 8.39 -16.20
N THR A 96 -10.13 8.68 -16.25
CA THR A 96 -9.06 7.75 -15.85
C THR A 96 -9.16 7.44 -14.36
N GLN A 97 -9.38 8.45 -13.53
CA GLN A 97 -9.53 8.26 -12.08
C GLN A 97 -10.73 7.37 -11.73
N LYS A 98 -11.88 7.57 -12.36
CA LYS A 98 -13.06 6.73 -12.17
C LYS A 98 -12.82 5.30 -12.62
N ALA A 99 -12.14 5.09 -13.74
CA ALA A 99 -11.78 3.78 -14.25
C ALA A 99 -10.83 3.05 -13.29
N ILE A 100 -9.78 3.72 -12.83
CA ILE A 100 -8.82 3.17 -11.85
C ILE A 100 -9.54 2.80 -10.54
N ALA A 101 -10.39 3.67 -10.03
CA ALA A 101 -11.13 3.42 -8.79
C ALA A 101 -12.06 2.20 -8.92
N LYS A 102 -12.77 2.07 -10.03
CA LYS A 102 -13.63 0.92 -10.31
C LYS A 102 -12.84 -0.38 -10.41
N GLU A 103 -11.78 -0.39 -11.19
CA GLU A 103 -10.92 -1.57 -11.36
C GLU A 103 -10.29 -1.99 -10.04
N CYS A 104 -9.78 -1.04 -9.25
CA CYS A 104 -9.23 -1.28 -7.93
C CYS A 104 -10.29 -1.87 -6.99
N ALA A 105 -11.49 -1.31 -6.94
CA ALA A 105 -12.58 -1.81 -6.12
C ALA A 105 -12.99 -3.24 -6.49
N ASP A 106 -13.07 -3.56 -7.77
CA ASP A 106 -13.39 -4.90 -8.25
C ASP A 106 -12.26 -5.90 -7.95
N TRP A 107 -11.01 -5.49 -8.06
CA TRP A 107 -9.86 -6.29 -7.66
C TRP A 107 -9.84 -6.56 -6.16
N ILE A 108 -10.09 -5.55 -5.33
CA ILE A 108 -10.14 -5.67 -3.87
C ILE A 108 -11.18 -6.71 -3.46
N LYS A 109 -12.38 -6.67 -4.03
CA LYS A 109 -13.44 -7.65 -3.73
C LYS A 109 -13.03 -9.09 -3.98
N ARG A 110 -12.15 -9.31 -4.97
CA ARG A 110 -11.69 -10.64 -5.37
C ARG A 110 -10.44 -11.11 -4.63
N LYS A 111 -9.54 -10.20 -4.29
CA LYS A 111 -8.15 -10.51 -3.92
C LYS A 111 -7.71 -9.97 -2.57
N ALA A 112 -8.45 -9.04 -1.97
CA ALA A 112 -7.95 -8.32 -0.80
C ALA A 112 -8.85 -8.49 0.43
N VAL A 113 -8.19 -8.60 1.59
CA VAL A 113 -8.82 -8.55 2.91
C VAL A 113 -8.23 -7.35 3.65
N PHE A 114 -9.10 -6.40 4.02
CA PHE A 114 -8.72 -5.23 4.79
C PHE A 114 -9.14 -5.36 6.24
N LYS A 115 -8.23 -5.07 7.13
CA LYS A 115 -8.44 -4.98 8.58
C LYS A 115 -7.94 -3.62 9.08
N SER A 116 -8.32 -3.24 10.27
CA SER A 116 -7.81 -2.06 10.96
C SER A 116 -7.21 -2.45 12.30
N ASN A 117 -6.11 -1.82 12.68
CA ASN A 117 -5.58 -1.97 14.03
C ASN A 117 -6.57 -1.35 15.02
N VAL A 118 -7.21 -2.19 15.80
CA VAL A 118 -8.16 -1.77 16.86
C VAL A 118 -7.52 -1.75 18.24
N THR A 119 -6.24 -2.08 18.32
CA THR A 119 -5.47 -1.98 19.57
C THR A 119 -5.06 -0.52 19.80
N GLN A 120 -4.75 -0.16 21.03
CA GLN A 120 -4.17 1.15 21.35
C GLN A 120 -2.65 1.19 21.14
N GLU A 121 -2.07 0.09 20.70
CA GLU A 121 -0.63 -0.03 20.46
C GLU A 121 -0.27 0.52 19.08
N GLN A 122 0.89 1.16 19.02
CA GLN A 122 1.43 1.61 17.75
C GLN A 122 1.92 0.43 16.92
N MET A 123 1.56 0.40 15.66
CA MET A 123 2.00 -0.61 14.71
C MET A 123 2.90 0.04 13.66
N MET A 124 4.12 -0.47 13.53
CA MET A 124 5.04 -0.05 12.47
C MET A 124 4.56 -0.58 11.12
N GLY A 125 4.71 0.24 10.08
CA GLY A 125 4.38 -0.19 8.73
C GLY A 125 5.45 -1.10 8.12
N PHE A 126 4.99 -2.15 7.46
CA PHE A 126 5.81 -3.10 6.72
C PHE A 126 5.02 -3.73 5.57
N MET A 127 5.72 -4.38 4.68
CA MET A 127 5.12 -5.20 3.64
C MET A 127 5.88 -6.52 3.52
N THR A 128 5.15 -7.61 3.31
CA THR A 128 5.75 -8.90 2.95
C THR A 128 5.23 -9.36 1.59
N VAL A 129 6.13 -9.93 0.81
CA VAL A 129 5.81 -10.64 -0.43
C VAL A 129 6.49 -11.98 -0.32
N ASP A 130 5.70 -13.02 -0.13
CA ASP A 130 6.18 -14.38 0.14
C ASP A 130 7.22 -14.39 1.29
N GLU A 131 8.50 -14.67 1.02
CA GLU A 131 9.59 -14.68 2.00
C GLU A 131 10.33 -13.34 2.13
N SER A 132 9.97 -12.35 1.32
CA SER A 132 10.61 -11.02 1.35
C SER A 132 9.84 -10.08 2.28
N THR A 133 10.57 -9.34 3.09
CA THR A 133 10.02 -8.29 3.98
C THR A 133 10.62 -6.94 3.62
N TYR A 134 9.77 -5.92 3.55
CA TYR A 134 10.13 -4.52 3.31
C TYR A 134 9.70 -3.70 4.52
N ALA A 135 10.63 -3.10 5.22
CA ALA A 135 10.37 -2.29 6.41
C ALA A 135 11.48 -1.24 6.65
N PRO A 136 11.17 -0.08 7.23
CA PRO A 136 9.83 0.41 7.50
C PRO A 136 9.17 0.94 6.22
N ILE A 137 7.83 0.94 6.17
CA ILE A 137 7.04 1.66 5.18
C ILE A 137 5.98 2.50 5.89
N SER A 138 5.61 3.65 5.34
CA SER A 138 4.60 4.52 5.95
C SER A 138 3.20 4.23 5.41
N GLY A 139 3.09 4.08 4.11
CA GLY A 139 1.86 3.84 3.40
C GLY A 139 2.05 2.90 2.21
N PHE A 140 0.96 2.56 1.56
CA PHE A 140 0.98 1.95 0.24
C PHE A 140 0.59 3.01 -0.78
N THR A 141 1.54 3.91 -1.08
CA THR A 141 1.34 5.09 -1.94
C THR A 141 2.38 5.14 -3.05
N THR A 142 2.19 6.04 -4.00
CA THR A 142 3.16 6.29 -5.08
C THR A 142 4.50 6.79 -4.53
N VAL A 143 4.50 7.52 -3.41
CA VAL A 143 5.72 7.96 -2.71
C VAL A 143 6.44 6.78 -2.09
N ASP A 144 5.72 5.92 -1.35
CA ASP A 144 6.31 4.73 -0.71
C ASP A 144 6.88 3.75 -1.74
N LEU A 145 6.24 3.65 -2.90
CA LEU A 145 6.72 2.84 -4.03
C LEU A 145 7.91 3.46 -4.77
N GLY A 146 8.24 4.72 -4.53
CA GLY A 146 9.31 5.43 -5.23
C GLY A 146 8.94 5.89 -6.64
N CYS A 147 7.64 5.99 -6.97
CA CYS A 147 7.18 6.57 -8.23
C CYS A 147 7.43 8.07 -8.27
N GLU A 148 7.43 8.71 -7.12
CA GLU A 148 7.69 10.12 -6.90
C GLU A 148 8.41 10.34 -5.57
N ARG A 149 9.13 11.45 -5.47
CA ARG A 149 9.92 11.75 -4.28
C ARG A 149 9.06 12.25 -3.12
N GLY A 150 7.96 12.92 -3.39
CA GLY A 150 7.16 13.61 -2.39
C GLY A 150 7.98 14.69 -1.66
N ASN A 151 7.66 14.92 -0.41
CA ASN A 151 8.39 15.86 0.45
C ASN A 151 9.51 15.18 1.27
N ASN A 152 9.91 13.96 0.92
CA ASN A 152 10.91 13.21 1.65
C ASN A 152 12.32 13.59 1.17
N ALA A 153 13.12 14.15 2.08
CA ALA A 153 14.54 14.37 1.83
C ALA A 153 15.31 13.05 1.83
N TYR A 154 14.81 12.06 2.57
CA TYR A 154 15.44 10.76 2.75
C TYR A 154 14.38 9.70 2.99
N TYR A 155 14.36 8.68 2.14
CA TYR A 155 13.42 7.56 2.26
C TYR A 155 14.15 6.26 1.94
N THR A 156 14.37 5.45 2.95
CA THR A 156 15.01 4.15 2.80
C THR A 156 14.13 3.03 3.34
N VAL A 157 14.07 1.95 2.59
CA VAL A 157 13.39 0.72 2.97
C VAL A 157 14.41 -0.41 3.00
N MET A 158 14.41 -1.20 4.04
CA MET A 158 15.23 -2.41 4.13
C MET A 158 14.43 -3.60 3.60
N LYS A 159 14.99 -4.28 2.62
CA LYS A 159 14.49 -5.57 2.16
C LYS A 159 15.28 -6.68 2.83
N THR A 160 14.59 -7.63 3.43
CA THR A 160 15.15 -8.84 4.00
C THR A 160 14.47 -10.05 3.37
N GLU A 161 15.26 -10.97 2.84
CA GLU A 161 14.78 -12.24 2.30
C GLU A 161 15.06 -13.33 3.36
N SER A 162 14.02 -13.72 4.08
CA SER A 162 14.08 -14.73 5.14
C SER A 162 12.67 -15.19 5.48
N PHE A 163 12.41 -16.47 5.32
CA PHE A 163 11.15 -17.08 5.72
C PHE A 163 10.80 -16.80 7.19
N GLU A 164 11.77 -16.95 8.09
CA GLU A 164 11.56 -16.72 9.53
C GLU A 164 11.15 -15.27 9.81
N ASN A 165 11.83 -14.32 9.17
CA ASN A 165 11.52 -12.89 9.31
C ASN A 165 10.14 -12.55 8.72
N ALA A 166 9.85 -13.00 7.52
CA ALA A 166 8.54 -12.78 6.88
C ALA A 166 7.41 -13.40 7.72
N ASN A 167 7.61 -14.61 8.22
CA ASN A 167 6.62 -15.31 9.05
C ASN A 167 6.37 -14.59 10.38
N HIS A 168 7.38 -13.95 10.96
CA HIS A 168 7.20 -13.12 12.16
C HIS A 168 6.20 -11.99 11.90
N TYR A 169 6.36 -11.27 10.79
CA TYR A 169 5.44 -10.20 10.42
C TYR A 169 4.04 -10.71 10.01
N ILE A 170 3.98 -11.84 9.32
CA ILE A 170 2.72 -12.45 8.87
C ILE A 170 1.80 -12.80 10.04
N LYS A 171 2.36 -13.24 11.17
CA LYS A 171 1.60 -13.56 12.40
C LYS A 171 0.81 -12.37 12.95
N LEU A 172 1.19 -11.15 12.61
CA LEU A 172 0.43 -9.95 13.01
C LEU A 172 -0.93 -9.83 12.30
N PHE A 173 -1.18 -10.63 11.26
CA PHE A 173 -2.44 -10.67 10.52
C PHE A 173 -3.41 -11.76 11.03
N GLU A 174 -2.98 -12.63 11.92
CA GLU A 174 -3.76 -13.70 12.56
C GLU A 174 -4.46 -13.21 13.83
#